data_0fd8579bfa97ce3c70c21c09c08d17ed
#
_entry.id   0fd8579bfa97ce3c70c21c09c08d17ed
#
_cell.length_a   1.000
_cell.length_b   1.000
_cell.length_c   1.000
_cell.angle_alpha   90.00
_cell.angle_beta   90.00
_cell.angle_gamma   90.00
#
_symmetry.space_group_name_H-M   'P 1'
#
loop_
_entity.id
_entity.type
_entity.pdbx_description
1 polymer ?
#
loop_
_entity_poly.entity_id
_entity_poly.type
_entity_poly.pdbx_seq_one_letter_code
_entity_poly.pdbx_strand_id
1 'polypeptide(L)'
;MGKGQKLYSKAKQLVAGGNMLLSKRPEMFLPEHWPAYFSKTSGCEVWDLDGNKYIDTLMTPGTNSLGYSHPEVDEAVKEIVGNGNMSSLNAPEEVELTERLVELHPWADMARFARSGGEANSVAIRLARAASGRDNVAFCGYHGWHDWYLASNLSDSKGLDGHLLPGLDPYGVPQNLKGSVYPFEYNNFDKLDNLVKTKNIGVIKMEVFRNKEPENDFLHRVRKLANDNNIVLVFDECTSGFRKNYGGLHKLYNVEPDVAMFGKALGNGYAVTAVLGKREVMQAAEKSFISSTFWTERIGSTAGVATLKVMEKEKSWKQITKNGEYVNSEWIKLSKEFDLPITISGLAALTTFSFKSEKALAYKTFITQEMLKKGYLAATSVYVCTAHTKDIIDGYIENIRPIFKTIKECEDGRDIMDLLEGPIAHNGFKRLN
;
A
#
# COMPACT_ATOMS: atom_id res chain seq x y z
N MET A 1 -28.70 2.46 12.74
CA MET A 1 -27.38 1.81 12.94
C MET A 1 -27.50 0.35 12.48
N GLY A 2 -26.77 -0.02 11.44
CA GLY A 2 -26.75 -1.37 10.86
C GLY A 2 -25.96 -2.38 11.71
N LYS A 3 -25.97 -3.65 11.29
CA LYS A 3 -25.24 -4.73 11.98
C LYS A 3 -23.74 -4.47 12.04
N GLY A 4 -23.16 -3.93 10.96
CA GLY A 4 -21.74 -3.63 10.88
C GLY A 4 -21.30 -2.56 11.89
N GLN A 5 -22.04 -1.48 12.03
CA GLN A 5 -21.76 -0.42 13.01
C GLN A 5 -21.93 -0.91 14.46
N LYS A 6 -22.97 -1.72 14.73
CA LYS A 6 -23.15 -2.36 16.05
C LYS A 6 -21.98 -3.27 16.40
N LEU A 7 -21.54 -4.09 15.44
CA LEU A 7 -20.37 -4.96 15.62
C LEU A 7 -19.09 -4.15 15.85
N TYR A 8 -18.89 -3.04 15.14
CA TYR A 8 -17.74 -2.17 15.35
C TYR A 8 -17.72 -1.50 16.73
N SER A 9 -18.89 -1.09 17.24
CA SER A 9 -19.01 -0.59 18.61
C SER A 9 -18.58 -1.62 19.64
N LYS A 10 -18.93 -2.90 19.43
CA LYS A 10 -18.44 -4.02 20.26
C LYS A 10 -16.94 -4.27 20.06
N ALA A 11 -16.46 -4.20 18.82
CA ALA A 11 -15.03 -4.40 18.50
C ALA A 11 -14.14 -3.37 19.19
N LYS A 12 -14.57 -2.11 19.29
CA LYS A 12 -13.82 -1.07 20.03
C LYS A 12 -13.57 -1.41 21.51
N GLN A 13 -14.38 -2.27 22.10
CA GLN A 13 -14.22 -2.73 23.49
C GLN A 13 -13.37 -4.00 23.61
N LEU A 14 -13.32 -4.84 22.57
CA LEU A 14 -12.70 -6.18 22.62
C LEU A 14 -11.39 -6.26 21.84
N VAL A 15 -11.25 -5.46 20.79
CA VAL A 15 -10.09 -5.45 19.88
C VAL A 15 -9.28 -4.18 20.14
N ALA A 16 -8.05 -4.34 20.56
CA ALA A 16 -7.17 -3.20 20.81
C ALA A 16 -7.07 -2.32 19.53
N GLY A 17 -7.44 -1.03 19.66
CA GLY A 17 -7.54 -0.12 18.55
C GLY A 17 -8.76 -0.31 17.63
N GLY A 18 -9.73 -1.15 18.02
CA GLY A 18 -11.00 -1.36 17.31
C GLY A 18 -10.92 -2.23 16.06
N ASN A 19 -9.79 -2.28 15.39
CA ASN A 19 -9.50 -3.13 14.24
C ASN A 19 -7.99 -3.31 14.04
N MET A 20 -7.57 -4.16 13.08
CA MET A 20 -6.17 -4.48 12.83
C MET A 20 -5.48 -3.54 11.84
N LEU A 21 -6.21 -2.68 11.13
CA LEU A 21 -5.65 -1.81 10.08
C LEU A 21 -6.24 -0.41 10.16
N LEU A 22 -5.39 0.61 10.43
CA LEU A 22 -5.81 2.00 10.57
C LEU A 22 -6.65 2.48 9.37
N SER A 23 -6.21 2.18 8.15
CA SER A 23 -6.91 2.58 6.91
C SER A 23 -8.23 1.82 6.65
N LYS A 24 -8.68 0.95 7.56
CA LYS A 24 -10.03 0.35 7.56
C LYS A 24 -10.91 0.86 8.69
N ARG A 25 -10.43 1.78 9.50
CA ARG A 25 -11.28 2.38 10.55
C ARG A 25 -12.40 3.19 9.92
N PRO A 26 -13.67 2.99 10.34
CA PRO A 26 -14.79 3.82 9.91
C PRO A 26 -14.52 5.32 10.02
N GLU A 27 -13.81 5.74 11.07
CA GLU A 27 -13.44 7.14 11.32
C GLU A 27 -12.54 7.75 10.22
N MET A 28 -11.87 6.93 9.41
CA MET A 28 -11.05 7.39 8.28
C MET A 28 -11.89 7.70 7.03
N PHE A 29 -13.15 7.26 7.01
CA PHE A 29 -14.07 7.38 5.87
C PHE A 29 -15.31 8.19 6.23
N LEU A 30 -16.23 7.58 6.98
CA LEU A 30 -17.49 8.17 7.40
C LEU A 30 -17.80 7.70 8.83
N PRO A 31 -17.36 8.46 9.85
CA PRO A 31 -17.62 8.08 11.24
C PRO A 31 -19.11 7.79 11.46
N GLU A 32 -19.41 6.74 12.25
CA GLU A 32 -20.76 6.29 12.62
C GLU A 32 -21.61 5.67 11.48
N HIS A 33 -21.37 6.02 10.22
CA HIS A 33 -22.18 5.60 9.08
C HIS A 33 -21.49 4.56 8.17
N TRP A 34 -20.15 4.43 8.23
CA TRP A 34 -19.43 3.45 7.41
C TRP A 34 -19.86 2.01 7.77
N PRO A 35 -20.13 1.10 6.77
CA PRO A 35 -20.65 -0.25 7.04
C PRO A 35 -19.72 -1.17 7.83
N ALA A 36 -18.45 -0.86 7.94
CA ALA A 36 -17.40 -1.45 8.76
C ALA A 36 -17.03 -2.92 8.49
N TYR A 37 -18.00 -3.81 8.22
CA TYR A 37 -17.77 -5.24 8.03
C TYR A 37 -18.48 -5.77 6.81
N PHE A 38 -17.84 -6.72 6.13
CA PHE A 38 -18.38 -7.40 4.95
C PHE A 38 -18.78 -8.84 5.28
N SER A 39 -19.72 -9.37 4.50
CA SER A 39 -20.14 -10.78 4.52
C SER A 39 -19.63 -11.54 3.29
N LYS A 40 -19.50 -10.86 2.16
CA LYS A 40 -19.09 -11.45 0.87
C LYS A 40 -18.41 -10.40 0.00
N THR A 41 -17.50 -10.86 -0.87
CA THR A 41 -16.88 -10.05 -1.93
C THR A 41 -16.81 -10.83 -3.23
N SER A 42 -16.85 -10.13 -4.39
CA SER A 42 -16.66 -10.73 -5.71
C SER A 42 -16.30 -9.63 -6.73
N GLY A 43 -15.27 -9.81 -7.53
CA GLY A 43 -14.83 -8.79 -8.49
C GLY A 43 -14.46 -7.47 -7.80
N CYS A 44 -15.27 -6.42 -8.01
CA CYS A 44 -15.16 -5.16 -7.29
C CYS A 44 -16.38 -4.90 -6.37
N GLU A 45 -17.20 -5.91 -6.13
CA GLU A 45 -18.42 -5.81 -5.31
C GLU A 45 -18.19 -6.32 -3.90
N VAL A 46 -18.80 -5.65 -2.93
CA VAL A 46 -18.77 -5.98 -1.50
C VAL A 46 -20.19 -5.97 -0.93
N TRP A 47 -20.53 -6.98 -0.17
CA TRP A 47 -21.79 -7.02 0.59
C TRP A 47 -21.50 -6.83 2.08
N ASP A 48 -22.23 -5.92 2.71
CA ASP A 48 -22.16 -5.74 4.16
C ASP A 48 -22.92 -6.82 4.94
N LEU A 49 -22.97 -6.71 6.27
CA LEU A 49 -23.68 -7.66 7.14
C LEU A 49 -25.20 -7.53 7.09
N ASP A 50 -25.72 -6.44 6.53
CA ASP A 50 -27.13 -6.20 6.32
C ASP A 50 -27.60 -6.64 4.92
N GLY A 51 -26.67 -7.08 4.07
CA GLY A 51 -26.93 -7.56 2.71
C GLY A 51 -26.89 -6.45 1.64
N ASN A 52 -26.55 -5.23 2.01
CA ASN A 52 -26.39 -4.15 1.04
C ASN A 52 -25.14 -4.40 0.19
N LYS A 53 -25.28 -4.18 -1.12
CA LYS A 53 -24.19 -4.33 -2.11
C LYS A 53 -23.59 -2.98 -2.47
N TYR A 54 -22.27 -2.95 -2.55
CA TYR A 54 -21.49 -1.76 -2.91
C TYR A 54 -20.45 -2.10 -3.97
N ILE A 55 -20.15 -1.14 -4.84
CA ILE A 55 -18.92 -1.14 -5.65
C ILE A 55 -17.79 -0.55 -4.79
N ASP A 56 -16.70 -1.30 -4.62
CA ASP A 56 -15.55 -0.88 -3.83
C ASP A 56 -14.46 -0.27 -4.72
N THR A 57 -14.22 1.03 -4.59
CA THR A 57 -13.14 1.71 -5.31
C THR A 57 -11.81 1.72 -4.53
N LEU A 58 -11.77 1.18 -3.31
CA LEU A 58 -10.60 1.21 -2.42
C LEU A 58 -9.82 -0.11 -2.43
N MET A 59 -10.46 -1.21 -2.83
CA MET A 59 -9.87 -2.54 -3.06
C MET A 59 -8.91 -3.00 -1.97
N THR A 60 -9.34 -2.93 -0.70
CA THR A 60 -8.56 -3.38 0.48
C THR A 60 -7.14 -2.80 0.49
N PRO A 61 -6.94 -1.54 0.66
CA PRO A 61 -5.97 -0.58 0.12
C PRO A 61 -5.07 -1.13 -0.99
N GLY A 62 -5.68 -1.36 -2.17
CA GLY A 62 -4.98 -1.79 -3.37
C GLY A 62 -4.42 -3.21 -3.34
N THR A 63 -4.89 -4.11 -2.50
CA THR A 63 -4.38 -5.49 -2.44
C THR A 63 -4.87 -6.34 -3.63
N ASN A 64 -6.15 -6.22 -3.97
CA ASN A 64 -6.84 -7.08 -4.92
C ASN A 64 -6.84 -6.52 -6.36
N SER A 65 -5.69 -6.51 -7.02
CA SER A 65 -5.56 -5.96 -8.37
C SER A 65 -6.29 -6.77 -9.46
N LEU A 66 -6.49 -8.07 -9.24
CA LEU A 66 -7.30 -8.93 -10.10
C LEU A 66 -8.79 -8.96 -9.70
N GLY A 67 -9.20 -8.14 -8.73
CA GLY A 67 -10.51 -8.21 -8.13
C GLY A 67 -10.59 -9.19 -6.96
N TYR A 68 -11.67 -9.07 -6.20
CA TYR A 68 -11.98 -9.97 -5.09
C TYR A 68 -12.37 -11.35 -5.58
N SER A 69 -12.01 -12.38 -4.82
CA SER A 69 -12.40 -13.76 -5.06
C SER A 69 -12.16 -14.19 -6.52
N HIS A 70 -10.94 -13.92 -7.04
CA HIS A 70 -10.60 -14.27 -8.41
C HIS A 70 -10.65 -15.80 -8.59
N PRO A 71 -11.44 -16.33 -9.54
CA PRO A 71 -11.73 -17.76 -9.61
C PRO A 71 -10.49 -18.66 -9.70
N GLU A 72 -9.53 -18.33 -10.58
CA GLU A 72 -8.33 -19.15 -10.77
C GLU A 72 -7.39 -19.11 -9.54
N VAL A 73 -7.36 -18.00 -8.82
CA VAL A 73 -6.54 -17.89 -7.59
C VAL A 73 -7.21 -18.64 -6.43
N ASP A 74 -8.53 -18.43 -6.25
CA ASP A 74 -9.29 -19.09 -5.19
C ASP A 74 -9.34 -20.61 -5.39
N GLU A 75 -9.45 -21.11 -6.63
CA GLU A 75 -9.49 -22.55 -6.88
C GLU A 75 -8.15 -23.21 -6.56
N ALA A 76 -7.03 -22.60 -6.97
CA ALA A 76 -5.70 -23.09 -6.60
C ALA A 76 -5.52 -23.18 -5.09
N VAL A 77 -5.99 -22.17 -4.34
CA VAL A 77 -5.93 -22.17 -2.88
C VAL A 77 -6.84 -23.26 -2.27
N LYS A 78 -8.07 -23.44 -2.76
CA LYS A 78 -8.98 -24.48 -2.28
C LYS A 78 -8.39 -25.88 -2.45
N GLU A 79 -7.76 -26.16 -3.60
CA GLU A 79 -7.07 -27.42 -3.86
C GLU A 79 -5.99 -27.68 -2.80
N ILE A 80 -5.15 -26.69 -2.51
CA ILE A 80 -4.07 -26.82 -1.52
C ILE A 80 -4.62 -27.00 -0.11
N VAL A 81 -5.68 -26.28 0.27
CA VAL A 81 -6.35 -26.49 1.55
C VAL A 81 -6.84 -27.91 1.71
N GLY A 82 -7.39 -28.51 0.64
CA GLY A 82 -7.80 -29.92 0.60
C GLY A 82 -6.65 -30.91 0.77
N ASN A 83 -5.45 -30.56 0.31
CA ASN A 83 -4.24 -31.39 0.38
C ASN A 83 -3.40 -31.17 1.66
N GLY A 84 -3.79 -30.21 2.52
CA GLY A 84 -3.08 -29.86 3.74
C GLY A 84 -2.18 -28.63 3.61
N ASN A 85 -2.42 -27.65 4.47
CA ASN A 85 -1.75 -26.35 4.41
C ASN A 85 -0.34 -26.35 5.00
N MET A 86 -0.06 -27.20 6.00
CA MET A 86 1.22 -27.25 6.71
C MET A 86 1.60 -28.67 7.11
N SER A 87 2.90 -28.96 7.11
CA SER A 87 3.47 -30.20 7.65
C SER A 87 4.87 -29.98 8.22
N SER A 88 5.53 -31.06 8.65
CA SER A 88 6.97 -31.01 9.01
C SER A 88 7.88 -30.96 7.78
N LEU A 89 7.34 -31.10 6.57
CA LEU A 89 8.06 -30.95 5.30
C LEU A 89 7.76 -29.55 4.70
N ASN A 90 8.68 -29.07 3.88
CA ASN A 90 8.50 -27.79 3.18
C ASN A 90 7.52 -27.90 2.01
N ALA A 91 6.91 -26.80 1.65
CA ALA A 91 5.97 -26.71 0.54
C ALA A 91 6.70 -26.44 -0.80
N PRO A 92 6.42 -27.18 -1.89
CA PRO A 92 7.10 -26.96 -3.16
C PRO A 92 6.75 -25.61 -3.80
N GLU A 93 5.60 -25.03 -3.47
CA GLU A 93 5.17 -23.72 -3.99
C GLU A 93 6.07 -22.56 -3.57
N GLU A 94 6.83 -22.71 -2.48
CA GLU A 94 7.86 -21.74 -2.10
C GLU A 94 8.96 -21.66 -3.16
N VAL A 95 9.36 -22.80 -3.71
CA VAL A 95 10.39 -22.87 -4.75
C VAL A 95 9.81 -22.35 -6.07
N GLU A 96 8.61 -22.80 -6.47
CA GLU A 96 7.95 -22.34 -7.71
C GLU A 96 7.75 -20.81 -7.71
N LEU A 97 7.31 -20.25 -6.58
CA LEU A 97 7.13 -18.80 -6.48
C LEU A 97 8.49 -18.06 -6.55
N THR A 98 9.54 -18.61 -5.94
CA THR A 98 10.89 -18.04 -6.02
C THR A 98 11.42 -18.04 -7.46
N GLU A 99 11.31 -19.17 -8.16
CA GLU A 99 11.75 -19.29 -9.56
C GLU A 99 11.07 -18.24 -10.45
N ARG A 100 9.74 -18.09 -10.35
CA ARG A 100 9.00 -17.08 -11.11
C ARG A 100 9.41 -15.65 -10.78
N LEU A 101 9.63 -15.35 -9.51
CA LEU A 101 10.02 -14.01 -9.10
C LEU A 101 11.45 -13.66 -9.54
N VAL A 102 12.38 -14.61 -9.47
CA VAL A 102 13.76 -14.43 -9.96
C VAL A 102 13.79 -14.33 -11.49
N GLU A 103 13.03 -15.15 -12.21
CA GLU A 103 12.88 -15.03 -13.67
C GLU A 103 12.38 -13.65 -14.08
N LEU A 104 11.43 -13.08 -13.35
CA LEU A 104 10.93 -11.72 -13.59
C LEU A 104 11.94 -10.62 -13.23
N HIS A 105 12.90 -10.92 -12.36
CA HIS A 105 13.89 -9.99 -11.83
C HIS A 105 15.32 -10.57 -11.91
N PRO A 106 15.93 -10.67 -13.12
CA PRO A 106 17.22 -11.37 -13.32
C PRO A 106 18.41 -10.84 -12.52
N TRP A 107 18.27 -9.66 -11.90
CA TRP A 107 19.28 -9.10 -10.99
C TRP A 107 19.24 -9.77 -9.59
N ALA A 108 18.16 -10.47 -9.24
CA ALA A 108 17.99 -11.16 -7.98
C ALA A 108 18.30 -12.65 -8.12
N ASP A 109 18.92 -13.24 -7.09
CA ASP A 109 19.28 -14.66 -7.07
C ASP A 109 18.45 -15.46 -6.09
N MET A 110 17.91 -14.83 -5.05
CA MET A 110 17.31 -15.52 -3.90
C MET A 110 16.07 -14.77 -3.39
N ALA A 111 15.17 -15.51 -2.74
CA ALA A 111 13.99 -14.94 -2.08
C ALA A 111 13.82 -15.44 -0.64
N ARG A 112 13.14 -14.65 0.19
CA ARG A 112 12.51 -15.07 1.44
C ARG A 112 11.07 -14.58 1.47
N PHE A 113 10.19 -15.40 2.04
CA PHE A 113 8.77 -15.04 2.16
C PHE A 113 8.42 -14.67 3.60
N ALA A 114 7.43 -13.78 3.73
CA ALA A 114 6.76 -13.45 4.96
C ALA A 114 5.25 -13.26 4.67
N ARG A 115 4.46 -12.80 5.63
CA ARG A 115 3.01 -12.67 5.44
C ARG A 115 2.55 -11.22 5.38
N SER A 116 3.30 -10.31 5.97
CA SER A 116 2.95 -8.88 5.98
C SER A 116 4.10 -8.00 5.50
N GLY A 117 3.76 -6.79 5.03
CA GLY A 117 4.75 -5.82 4.58
C GLY A 117 5.70 -5.39 5.71
N GLY A 118 5.23 -5.28 6.94
CA GLY A 118 6.07 -4.96 8.09
C GLY A 118 7.13 -6.02 8.37
N GLU A 119 6.76 -7.31 8.34
CA GLU A 119 7.70 -8.42 8.47
C GLU A 119 8.75 -8.42 7.34
N ALA A 120 8.30 -8.34 6.09
CA ALA A 120 9.20 -8.30 4.94
C ALA A 120 10.18 -7.11 5.01
N ASN A 121 9.70 -5.94 5.45
CA ASN A 121 10.55 -4.77 5.71
C ASN A 121 11.63 -5.07 6.77
N SER A 122 11.27 -5.70 7.88
CA SER A 122 12.22 -6.06 8.94
C SER A 122 13.23 -7.11 8.48
N VAL A 123 12.80 -8.10 7.70
CA VAL A 123 13.70 -9.08 7.06
C VAL A 123 14.70 -8.36 6.16
N ALA A 124 14.22 -7.50 5.23
CA ALA A 124 15.08 -6.78 4.30
C ALA A 124 16.10 -5.88 5.02
N ILE A 125 15.68 -5.14 6.04
CA ILE A 125 16.57 -4.26 6.83
C ILE A 125 17.61 -5.08 7.59
N ARG A 126 17.22 -6.21 8.20
CA ARG A 126 18.18 -7.06 8.93
C ARG A 126 19.23 -7.65 8.00
N LEU A 127 18.82 -8.16 6.84
CA LEU A 127 19.74 -8.69 5.84
C LEU A 127 20.68 -7.60 5.30
N ALA A 128 20.15 -6.44 4.98
CA ALA A 128 20.93 -5.32 4.46
C ALA A 128 21.94 -4.78 5.48
N ARG A 129 21.57 -4.66 6.77
CA ARG A 129 22.50 -4.30 7.86
C ARG A 129 23.59 -5.35 8.02
N ALA A 130 23.24 -6.63 8.01
CA ALA A 130 24.21 -7.73 8.15
C ALA A 130 25.18 -7.77 6.96
N ALA A 131 24.71 -7.55 5.75
CA ALA A 131 25.54 -7.52 4.54
C ALA A 131 26.46 -6.30 4.48
N SER A 132 25.95 -5.11 4.84
CA SER A 132 26.74 -3.86 4.84
C SER A 132 27.70 -3.73 6.04
N GLY A 133 27.47 -4.49 7.12
CA GLY A 133 28.18 -4.34 8.40
C GLY A 133 27.94 -3.02 9.11
N ARG A 134 26.87 -2.28 8.76
CA ARG A 134 26.53 -0.96 9.30
C ARG A 134 25.05 -0.89 9.72
N ASP A 135 24.79 -0.20 10.84
CA ASP A 135 23.46 -0.19 11.48
C ASP A 135 22.51 0.89 10.93
N ASN A 136 23.08 2.00 10.41
CA ASN A 136 22.27 3.17 10.08
C ASN A 136 21.56 3.03 8.74
N VAL A 137 20.29 3.43 8.72
CA VAL A 137 19.40 3.39 7.56
C VAL A 137 18.98 4.79 7.16
N ALA A 138 19.20 5.19 5.91
CA ALA A 138 18.51 6.32 5.32
C ALA A 138 17.24 5.81 4.63
N PHE A 139 16.08 6.42 4.84
CA PHE A 139 14.84 5.94 4.25
C PHE A 139 13.97 7.06 3.68
N CYS A 140 13.16 6.68 2.67
CA CYS A 140 12.13 7.53 2.09
C CYS A 140 10.89 6.71 1.75
N GLY A 141 9.74 7.09 2.30
CA GLY A 141 8.45 6.43 2.07
C GLY A 141 7.90 5.69 3.29
N TYR A 142 6.84 4.89 3.06
CA TYR A 142 6.15 4.12 4.09
C TYR A 142 6.67 2.67 4.12
N HIS A 143 7.10 2.21 5.30
CA HIS A 143 7.73 0.88 5.44
C HIS A 143 7.20 0.06 6.62
N GLY A 144 5.93 0.19 6.95
CA GLY A 144 5.28 -0.59 8.01
C GLY A 144 5.25 0.11 9.35
N TRP A 145 5.26 -0.67 10.43
CA TRP A 145 5.04 -0.20 11.81
C TRP A 145 6.08 -0.72 12.81
N HIS A 146 7.07 -1.51 12.35
CA HIS A 146 8.07 -2.13 13.22
C HIS A 146 9.00 -1.08 13.85
N ASP A 147 9.58 -1.41 14.99
CA ASP A 147 10.39 -0.53 15.82
C ASP A 147 11.49 0.18 15.04
N TRP A 148 12.17 -0.52 14.13
CA TRP A 148 13.25 0.07 13.33
C TRP A 148 12.77 1.28 12.52
N TYR A 149 11.53 1.28 12.04
CA TYR A 149 10.97 2.36 11.25
C TYR A 149 10.42 3.49 12.13
N LEU A 150 9.65 3.14 13.18
CA LEU A 150 9.11 4.10 14.12
C LEU A 150 10.21 4.81 14.95
N ALA A 151 11.40 4.23 15.07
CA ALA A 151 12.57 4.83 15.71
C ALA A 151 12.97 6.19 15.09
N SER A 152 12.53 6.50 13.86
CA SER A 152 12.70 7.84 13.27
C SER A 152 12.12 8.94 14.16
N ASN A 153 10.94 8.71 14.76
CA ASN A 153 10.28 9.69 15.64
C ASN A 153 10.91 9.81 17.04
N LEU A 154 11.86 8.95 17.41
CA LEU A 154 12.65 9.13 18.63
C LEU A 154 13.68 10.26 18.50
N SER A 155 14.14 10.56 17.29
CA SER A 155 15.12 11.61 17.02
C SER A 155 14.45 12.95 16.71
N ASP A 156 13.33 12.89 15.99
CA ASP A 156 12.50 14.02 15.61
C ASP A 156 11.03 13.57 15.61
N SER A 157 10.20 14.15 16.44
CA SER A 157 8.78 13.79 16.58
C SER A 157 7.97 13.91 15.27
N LYS A 158 8.51 14.58 14.26
CA LYS A 158 7.94 14.75 12.93
C LYS A 158 8.66 13.93 11.85
N GLY A 159 9.61 13.09 12.21
CA GLY A 159 10.42 12.34 11.25
C GLY A 159 9.60 11.47 10.27
N LEU A 160 8.40 11.08 10.64
CA LEU A 160 7.48 10.28 9.80
C LEU A 160 6.32 11.09 9.18
N ASP A 161 6.15 12.37 9.49
CA ASP A 161 4.97 13.15 9.07
C ASP A 161 4.79 13.17 7.55
N GLY A 162 5.88 13.31 6.79
CA GLY A 162 5.87 13.28 5.33
C GLY A 162 5.92 11.89 4.70
N HIS A 163 6.10 10.83 5.50
CA HIS A 163 6.33 9.46 5.04
C HIS A 163 5.17 8.52 5.34
N LEU A 164 4.48 8.72 6.45
CA LEU A 164 3.36 7.92 6.89
C LEU A 164 2.15 8.82 7.22
N LEU A 165 2.00 9.20 8.47
CA LEU A 165 0.92 10.03 8.98
C LEU A 165 1.46 11.00 10.04
N PRO A 166 0.94 12.22 10.13
CA PRO A 166 1.32 13.15 11.19
C PRO A 166 0.83 12.67 12.57
N GLY A 167 1.59 13.03 13.59
CA GLY A 167 1.21 12.80 14.98
C GLY A 167 1.42 11.38 15.50
N LEU A 168 2.30 10.60 14.86
CA LEU A 168 2.68 9.27 15.34
C LEU A 168 3.64 9.37 16.53
N ASP A 169 3.21 8.90 17.68
CA ASP A 169 4.04 8.74 18.87
C ASP A 169 4.80 7.41 18.80
N PRO A 170 6.15 7.39 18.94
CA PRO A 170 6.93 6.16 19.00
C PRO A 170 6.80 5.47 20.37
N TYR A 171 5.65 5.54 21.00
CA TYR A 171 5.38 4.95 22.31
C TYR A 171 5.65 3.44 22.33
N GLY A 172 6.52 2.99 23.23
CA GLY A 172 6.94 1.60 23.33
C GLY A 172 8.14 1.22 22.46
N VAL A 173 8.61 2.09 21.57
CA VAL A 173 9.83 1.85 20.78
C VAL A 173 11.06 2.04 21.68
N PRO A 174 12.03 1.09 21.71
CA PRO A 174 13.22 1.19 22.57
C PRO A 174 14.05 2.45 22.28
N GLN A 175 14.39 3.21 23.33
CA GLN A 175 15.13 4.48 23.21
C GLN A 175 16.53 4.32 22.62
N ASN A 176 17.16 3.16 22.77
CA ASN A 176 18.48 2.87 22.21
C ASN A 176 18.48 2.74 20.67
N LEU A 177 17.32 2.71 20.03
CA LEU A 177 17.20 2.80 18.57
C LEU A 177 17.26 4.23 18.04
N LYS A 178 17.25 5.24 18.93
CA LYS A 178 17.40 6.64 18.56
C LYS A 178 18.69 6.85 17.76
N GLY A 179 18.58 7.51 16.61
CA GLY A 179 19.73 7.80 15.75
C GLY A 179 20.22 6.61 14.90
N SER A 180 19.40 5.56 14.73
CA SER A 180 19.69 4.44 13.82
C SER A 180 18.96 4.55 12.47
N VAL A 181 18.00 5.48 12.34
CA VAL A 181 17.19 5.69 11.10
C VAL A 181 17.03 7.17 10.81
N TYR A 182 17.20 7.54 9.55
CA TYR A 182 17.25 8.93 9.10
C TYR A 182 16.33 9.12 7.88
N PRO A 183 15.26 9.93 7.98
CA PRO A 183 14.38 10.23 6.87
C PRO A 183 15.00 11.22 5.89
N PHE A 184 14.69 11.03 4.60
CA PHE A 184 14.92 12.03 3.55
C PHE A 184 13.70 12.11 2.62
N GLU A 185 13.43 13.27 2.05
CA GLU A 185 12.30 13.49 1.14
C GLU A 185 12.63 12.94 -0.26
N TYR A 186 11.60 12.40 -0.93
CA TYR A 186 11.72 11.94 -2.31
C TYR A 186 12.16 13.08 -3.24
N ASN A 187 13.07 12.80 -4.17
CA ASN A 187 13.74 13.78 -5.04
C ASN A 187 14.72 14.75 -4.33
N ASN A 188 14.92 14.64 -3.03
CA ASN A 188 15.92 15.44 -2.30
C ASN A 188 17.26 14.70 -2.20
N PHE A 189 17.99 14.67 -3.32
CA PHE A 189 19.27 13.96 -3.37
C PHE A 189 20.34 14.59 -2.46
N ASP A 190 20.35 15.90 -2.31
CA ASP A 190 21.39 16.61 -1.51
C ASP A 190 21.26 16.23 -0.03
N LYS A 191 20.03 16.06 0.48
CA LYS A 191 19.80 15.58 1.86
C LYS A 191 20.30 14.15 2.02
N LEU A 192 20.02 13.26 1.06
CA LEU A 192 20.51 11.88 1.09
C LEU A 192 22.05 11.82 1.04
N ASP A 193 22.69 12.57 0.16
CA ASP A 193 24.16 12.65 0.04
C ASP A 193 24.79 13.14 1.33
N ASN A 194 24.22 14.18 1.96
CA ASN A 194 24.66 14.66 3.27
C ASN A 194 24.51 13.59 4.37
N LEU A 195 23.42 12.84 4.40
CA LEU A 195 23.24 11.72 5.34
C LEU A 195 24.33 10.65 5.14
N VAL A 196 24.61 10.27 3.91
CA VAL A 196 25.67 9.29 3.57
C VAL A 196 27.03 9.77 4.08
N LYS A 197 27.36 11.05 3.90
CA LYS A 197 28.63 11.65 4.34
C LYS A 197 28.76 11.76 5.86
N THR A 198 27.65 11.92 6.60
CA THR A 198 27.70 12.31 8.02
C THR A 198 27.21 11.23 8.98
N LYS A 199 26.52 10.18 8.52
CA LYS A 199 25.79 9.24 9.40
C LYS A 199 26.20 7.78 9.26
N ASN A 200 27.31 7.47 8.59
CA ASN A 200 27.75 6.06 8.38
C ASN A 200 26.61 5.16 7.90
N ILE A 201 25.88 5.60 6.87
CA ILE A 201 24.74 4.88 6.32
C ILE A 201 25.20 3.56 5.69
N GLY A 202 24.57 2.44 6.09
CA GLY A 202 24.78 1.10 5.52
C GLY A 202 23.67 0.66 4.59
N VAL A 203 22.48 1.26 4.73
CA VAL A 203 21.29 0.90 3.97
C VAL A 203 20.57 2.15 3.49
N ILE A 204 20.23 2.21 2.22
CA ILE A 204 19.24 3.16 1.68
C ILE A 204 17.99 2.36 1.37
N LYS A 205 16.86 2.73 2.00
CA LYS A 205 15.56 2.10 1.78
C LYS A 205 14.55 3.10 1.30
N MET A 206 13.88 2.80 0.17
CA MET A 206 12.91 3.72 -0.40
C MET A 206 11.84 3.02 -1.24
N GLU A 207 10.70 3.66 -1.42
CA GLU A 207 9.76 3.33 -2.49
C GLU A 207 10.31 3.86 -3.82
N VAL A 208 10.14 3.11 -4.90
CA VAL A 208 10.57 3.55 -6.27
C VAL A 208 9.73 4.73 -6.74
N PHE A 209 8.45 4.70 -6.41
CA PHE A 209 7.47 5.74 -6.69
C PHE A 209 6.40 5.71 -5.60
N ARG A 210 5.99 6.87 -5.14
CA ARG A 210 4.86 6.99 -4.23
C ARG A 210 3.84 8.01 -4.72
N ASN A 211 4.16 9.29 -4.64
CA ASN A 211 3.25 10.38 -4.99
C ASN A 211 3.78 11.23 -6.14
N LYS A 212 5.06 11.09 -6.48
CA LYS A 212 5.76 11.86 -7.51
C LYS A 212 6.64 10.96 -8.36
N GLU A 213 6.81 11.32 -9.62
CA GLU A 213 7.82 10.70 -10.50
C GLU A 213 9.23 11.05 -10.00
N PRO A 214 10.24 10.20 -10.26
CA PRO A 214 11.62 10.57 -10.03
C PRO A 214 12.04 11.69 -10.99
N GLU A 215 12.64 12.75 -10.43
CA GLU A 215 13.08 13.93 -11.16
C GLU A 215 14.61 13.97 -11.23
N ASN A 216 15.17 14.64 -12.25
CA ASN A 216 16.61 14.89 -12.35
C ASN A 216 17.48 13.64 -12.17
N ASP A 217 17.09 12.54 -12.80
CA ASP A 217 17.80 11.26 -12.74
C ASP A 217 17.98 10.69 -11.33
N PHE A 218 17.04 11.00 -10.44
CA PHE A 218 17.12 10.73 -9.00
C PHE A 218 17.46 9.27 -8.68
N LEU A 219 16.77 8.30 -9.28
CA LEU A 219 17.00 6.88 -8.97
C LEU A 219 18.38 6.38 -9.38
N HIS A 220 18.90 6.81 -10.54
CA HIS A 220 20.26 6.46 -10.97
C HIS A 220 21.31 7.12 -10.08
N ARG A 221 21.09 8.37 -9.68
CA ARG A 221 21.97 9.05 -8.71
C ARG A 221 22.01 8.33 -7.37
N VAL A 222 20.85 7.88 -6.87
CA VAL A 222 20.76 7.08 -5.63
C VAL A 222 21.51 5.75 -5.80
N ARG A 223 21.31 5.02 -6.92
CA ARG A 223 22.04 3.78 -7.18
C ARG A 223 23.56 4.02 -7.24
N LYS A 224 23.99 5.06 -7.95
CA LYS A 224 25.41 5.43 -8.00
C LYS A 224 25.98 5.75 -6.62
N LEU A 225 25.28 6.57 -5.83
CA LEU A 225 25.70 6.91 -4.47
C LEU A 225 25.84 5.66 -3.58
N ALA A 226 24.90 4.72 -3.70
CA ALA A 226 24.95 3.45 -2.96
C ALA A 226 26.16 2.60 -3.38
N ASN A 227 26.44 2.48 -4.68
CA ASN A 227 27.60 1.75 -5.20
C ASN A 227 28.93 2.36 -4.73
N ASP A 228 29.07 3.68 -4.88
CA ASP A 228 30.31 4.41 -4.54
C ASP A 228 30.64 4.31 -3.03
N ASN A 229 29.67 4.04 -2.19
CA ASN A 229 29.81 3.99 -0.72
C ASN A 229 29.59 2.59 -0.13
N ASN A 230 29.47 1.54 -0.94
CA ASN A 230 29.18 0.17 -0.50
C ASN A 230 27.93 0.11 0.42
N ILE A 231 26.85 0.78 0.01
CA ILE A 231 25.56 0.83 0.70
C ILE A 231 24.60 -0.14 0.03
N VAL A 232 23.86 -0.93 0.80
CA VAL A 232 22.81 -1.80 0.28
C VAL A 232 21.58 -0.95 -0.07
N LEU A 233 21.18 -0.96 -1.35
CA LEU A 233 19.98 -0.29 -1.83
C LEU A 233 18.78 -1.25 -1.77
N VAL A 234 17.75 -0.87 -1.02
CA VAL A 234 16.53 -1.64 -0.84
C VAL A 234 15.34 -0.87 -1.41
N PHE A 235 14.66 -1.44 -2.42
CA PHE A 235 13.41 -0.89 -2.92
C PHE A 235 12.20 -1.55 -2.29
N ASP A 236 11.28 -0.75 -1.76
CA ASP A 236 9.97 -1.22 -1.29
C ASP A 236 8.96 -1.12 -2.43
N GLU A 237 8.63 -2.25 -2.99
CA GLU A 237 7.65 -2.40 -4.07
C GLU A 237 6.36 -3.10 -3.61
N CYS A 238 6.14 -3.17 -2.29
CA CYS A 238 4.92 -3.76 -1.75
C CYS A 238 3.64 -3.08 -2.28
N THR A 239 3.72 -1.79 -2.59
CA THR A 239 2.59 -1.01 -3.14
C THR A 239 2.67 -0.88 -4.65
N SER A 240 3.83 -0.60 -5.20
CA SER A 240 4.04 -0.30 -6.63
C SER A 240 4.18 -1.53 -7.53
N GLY A 241 4.66 -2.64 -7.00
CA GLY A 241 4.88 -3.87 -7.78
C GLY A 241 3.61 -4.38 -8.47
N PHE A 242 3.77 -4.85 -9.72
CA PHE A 242 2.72 -5.41 -10.55
C PHE A 242 1.58 -4.44 -10.94
N ARG A 243 1.81 -3.12 -10.85
CA ARG A 243 0.79 -2.11 -11.18
C ARG A 243 0.94 -1.51 -12.57
N LYS A 244 2.15 -1.09 -12.94
CA LYS A 244 2.44 -0.42 -14.22
C LYS A 244 3.18 -1.32 -15.20
N ASN A 245 3.85 -2.36 -14.69
CA ASN A 245 4.48 -3.41 -15.48
C ASN A 245 4.38 -4.77 -14.77
N TYR A 246 4.79 -5.84 -15.44
CA TYR A 246 4.87 -7.17 -14.85
C TYR A 246 6.19 -7.31 -14.08
N GLY A 247 6.11 -7.24 -12.75
CA GLY A 247 7.23 -7.20 -11.83
C GLY A 247 7.38 -5.85 -11.13
N GLY A 248 8.60 -5.57 -10.67
CA GLY A 248 8.93 -4.33 -9.98
C GLY A 248 8.90 -3.10 -10.88
N LEU A 249 8.46 -1.99 -10.33
CA LEU A 249 8.40 -0.70 -11.02
C LEU A 249 9.80 -0.18 -11.39
N HIS A 250 10.83 -0.50 -10.59
CA HIS A 250 12.23 -0.13 -10.84
C HIS A 250 12.73 -0.55 -12.23
N LYS A 251 12.16 -1.62 -12.81
CA LYS A 251 12.50 -2.09 -14.17
C LYS A 251 12.21 -1.03 -15.23
N LEU A 252 11.18 -0.20 -15.06
CA LEU A 252 10.83 0.87 -16.00
C LEU A 252 11.87 2.02 -16.00
N TYR A 253 12.63 2.13 -14.92
CA TYR A 253 13.68 3.13 -14.77
C TYR A 253 15.09 2.56 -15.02
N ASN A 254 15.21 1.26 -15.34
CA ASN A 254 16.47 0.56 -15.50
C ASN A 254 17.44 0.74 -14.32
N VAL A 255 16.91 0.71 -13.09
CA VAL A 255 17.69 0.82 -11.86
C VAL A 255 17.49 -0.43 -11.02
N GLU A 256 18.53 -1.23 -10.89
CA GLU A 256 18.51 -2.47 -10.14
C GLU A 256 18.91 -2.22 -8.68
N PRO A 257 18.05 -2.62 -7.69
CA PRO A 257 18.42 -2.60 -6.28
C PRO A 257 19.32 -3.80 -5.93
N ASP A 258 19.78 -3.83 -4.69
CA ASP A 258 20.40 -5.03 -4.12
C ASP A 258 19.35 -5.94 -3.46
N VAL A 259 18.24 -5.34 -3.00
CA VAL A 259 17.06 -6.03 -2.45
C VAL A 259 15.80 -5.31 -2.88
N ALA A 260 14.76 -6.03 -3.27
CA ALA A 260 13.42 -5.49 -3.47
C ALA A 260 12.38 -6.31 -2.72
N MET A 261 11.28 -5.66 -2.33
CA MET A 261 10.19 -6.31 -1.62
C MET A 261 8.90 -6.19 -2.39
N PHE A 262 8.11 -7.27 -2.39
CA PHE A 262 6.80 -7.34 -3.04
C PHE A 262 5.74 -7.83 -2.05
N GLY A 263 4.52 -7.38 -2.22
CA GLY A 263 3.37 -7.79 -1.41
C GLY A 263 2.07 -7.37 -2.07
N LYS A 264 1.03 -7.14 -1.29
CA LYS A 264 -0.29 -6.69 -1.78
C LYS A 264 -0.76 -7.42 -3.04
N ALA A 265 -0.52 -6.84 -4.23
CA ALA A 265 -0.92 -7.42 -5.51
C ALA A 265 -0.36 -8.82 -5.75
N LEU A 266 0.82 -9.15 -5.18
CA LEU A 266 1.44 -10.48 -5.33
C LEU A 266 0.52 -11.61 -4.86
N GLY A 267 -0.22 -11.41 -3.76
CA GLY A 267 -1.13 -12.43 -3.22
C GLY A 267 -2.60 -12.23 -3.59
N ASN A 268 -2.95 -11.12 -4.24
CA ASN A 268 -4.33 -10.74 -4.58
C ASN A 268 -5.34 -10.94 -3.45
N GLY A 269 -4.98 -10.55 -2.21
CA GLY A 269 -5.80 -10.68 -1.01
C GLY A 269 -5.35 -11.80 -0.06
N TYR A 270 -4.58 -12.76 -0.52
CA TYR A 270 -3.91 -13.75 0.33
C TYR A 270 -2.61 -13.19 0.92
N ALA A 271 -2.30 -13.61 2.15
CA ALA A 271 -1.16 -13.09 2.89
C ALA A 271 0.16 -13.68 2.40
N VAL A 272 0.83 -12.99 1.50
CA VAL A 272 2.19 -13.30 1.04
C VAL A 272 2.96 -12.03 0.72
N THR A 273 4.22 -11.99 1.16
CA THR A 273 5.20 -10.98 0.79
C THR A 273 6.52 -11.66 0.46
N ALA A 274 7.26 -11.10 -0.49
CA ALA A 274 8.55 -11.61 -0.92
C ALA A 274 9.63 -10.55 -0.72
N VAL A 275 10.79 -10.96 -0.21
CA VAL A 275 12.04 -10.20 -0.19
C VAL A 275 12.96 -10.87 -1.18
N LEU A 276 13.21 -10.23 -2.32
CA LEU A 276 14.13 -10.68 -3.36
C LEU A 276 15.47 -9.96 -3.22
N GLY A 277 16.57 -10.61 -3.52
CA GLY A 277 17.85 -9.93 -3.46
C GLY A 277 19.00 -10.69 -4.11
N LYS A 278 20.10 -9.97 -4.30
CA LYS A 278 21.37 -10.53 -4.74
C LYS A 278 21.90 -11.52 -3.70
N ARG A 279 22.52 -12.58 -4.16
CA ARG A 279 23.08 -13.64 -3.31
C ARG A 279 23.95 -13.10 -2.19
N GLU A 280 24.82 -12.16 -2.48
CA GLU A 280 25.76 -11.57 -1.52
C GLU A 280 25.06 -10.87 -0.34
N VAL A 281 23.83 -10.35 -0.53
CA VAL A 281 23.04 -9.78 0.54
C VAL A 281 22.17 -10.84 1.22
N MET A 282 21.53 -11.70 0.43
CA MET A 282 20.56 -12.67 0.95
C MET A 282 21.21 -13.79 1.77
N GLN A 283 22.45 -14.19 1.49
CA GLN A 283 23.18 -15.16 2.29
C GLN A 283 23.48 -14.71 3.73
N ALA A 284 23.32 -13.42 4.05
CA ALA A 284 23.35 -12.97 5.43
C ALA A 284 22.27 -13.66 6.31
N ALA A 285 21.22 -14.23 5.69
CA ALA A 285 20.22 -15.03 6.40
C ALA A 285 20.78 -16.29 7.06
N GLU A 286 21.88 -16.86 6.55
CA GLU A 286 22.52 -18.05 7.12
C GLU A 286 23.18 -17.78 8.49
N LYS A 287 23.55 -16.50 8.73
CA LYS A 287 24.18 -16.05 9.97
C LYS A 287 23.23 -15.27 10.89
N SER A 288 22.02 -14.98 10.42
CA SER A 288 21.01 -14.22 11.17
C SER A 288 19.78 -15.08 11.40
N PHE A 289 19.37 -15.22 12.66
CA PHE A 289 18.14 -15.98 12.96
C PHE A 289 16.92 -15.22 12.47
N ILE A 290 16.38 -15.65 11.32
CA ILE A 290 15.18 -15.12 10.67
C ILE A 290 14.28 -16.30 10.36
N SER A 291 13.25 -16.55 11.19
CA SER A 291 12.41 -17.73 11.11
C SER A 291 11.02 -17.47 11.68
N SER A 292 9.99 -18.06 11.09
CA SER A 292 8.63 -18.07 11.61
C SER A 292 7.87 -19.29 11.10
N THR A 293 7.11 -19.95 11.98
CA THR A 293 6.34 -21.16 11.64
C THR A 293 5.36 -20.91 10.50
N PHE A 294 4.58 -19.83 10.55
CA PHE A 294 3.55 -19.56 9.55
C PHE A 294 4.09 -19.02 8.21
N TRP A 295 5.37 -18.72 8.11
CA TRP A 295 5.95 -18.40 6.79
C TRP A 295 6.07 -19.63 5.88
N THR A 296 5.92 -20.84 6.43
CA THR A 296 6.01 -22.12 5.70
C THR A 296 4.63 -22.67 5.29
N GLU A 297 3.53 -21.94 5.53
CA GLU A 297 2.22 -22.35 5.06
C GLU A 297 2.09 -22.19 3.53
N ARG A 298 1.31 -23.08 2.89
CA ARG A 298 1.24 -23.19 1.43
C ARG A 298 0.34 -22.18 0.77
N ILE A 299 -0.72 -21.70 1.44
CA ILE A 299 -1.77 -20.84 0.87
C ILE A 299 -1.16 -19.59 0.24
N GLY A 300 -0.26 -18.90 0.96
CA GLY A 300 0.35 -17.67 0.48
C GLY A 300 1.17 -17.86 -0.79
N SER A 301 2.03 -18.88 -0.82
CA SER A 301 2.88 -19.19 -1.98
C SER A 301 2.05 -19.67 -3.17
N THR A 302 1.06 -20.54 -2.95
CA THR A 302 0.12 -20.98 -3.99
C THR A 302 -0.65 -19.80 -4.60
N ALA A 303 -1.20 -18.94 -3.76
CA ALA A 303 -1.89 -17.74 -4.22
C ALA A 303 -0.96 -16.82 -5.03
N GLY A 304 0.29 -16.64 -4.59
CA GLY A 304 1.29 -15.86 -5.31
C GLY A 304 1.57 -16.44 -6.71
N VAL A 305 1.79 -17.75 -6.81
CA VAL A 305 2.01 -18.45 -8.09
C VAL A 305 0.80 -18.29 -9.00
N ALA A 306 -0.41 -18.56 -8.51
CA ALA A 306 -1.65 -18.44 -9.29
C ALA A 306 -1.88 -16.99 -9.74
N THR A 307 -1.67 -16.02 -8.85
CA THR A 307 -1.80 -14.58 -9.16
C THR A 307 -0.84 -14.17 -10.28
N LEU A 308 0.43 -14.58 -10.22
CA LEU A 308 1.40 -14.26 -11.29
C LEU A 308 0.99 -14.89 -12.62
N LYS A 309 0.51 -16.15 -12.64
CA LYS A 309 -0.01 -16.80 -13.85
C LYS A 309 -1.17 -16.03 -14.48
N VAL A 310 -2.14 -15.60 -13.65
CA VAL A 310 -3.29 -14.81 -14.12
C VAL A 310 -2.85 -13.44 -14.64
N MET A 311 -2.00 -12.73 -13.88
CA MET A 311 -1.46 -11.43 -14.30
C MET A 311 -0.79 -11.51 -15.67
N GLU A 312 0.05 -12.50 -15.89
CA GLU A 312 0.75 -12.70 -17.16
C GLU A 312 -0.22 -12.98 -18.32
N LYS A 313 -1.16 -13.92 -18.12
CA LYS A 313 -2.21 -14.30 -19.07
C LYS A 313 -3.07 -13.11 -19.49
N GLU A 314 -3.55 -12.34 -18.53
CA GLU A 314 -4.48 -11.22 -18.74
C GLU A 314 -3.79 -9.89 -19.05
N LYS A 315 -2.48 -9.80 -18.78
CA LYS A 315 -1.72 -8.53 -18.82
C LYS A 315 -2.37 -7.45 -17.96
N SER A 316 -2.82 -7.85 -16.76
CA SER A 316 -3.67 -7.07 -15.85
C SER A 316 -3.10 -5.68 -15.53
N TRP A 317 -1.76 -5.55 -15.40
CA TRP A 317 -1.10 -4.26 -15.17
C TRP A 317 -1.38 -3.22 -16.26
N LYS A 318 -1.54 -3.65 -17.53
CA LYS A 318 -1.89 -2.75 -18.63
C LYS A 318 -3.32 -2.25 -18.50
N GLN A 319 -4.26 -3.15 -18.17
CA GLN A 319 -5.66 -2.82 -17.99
C GLN A 319 -5.88 -1.87 -16.81
N ILE A 320 -5.34 -2.21 -15.62
CA ILE A 320 -5.54 -1.37 -14.43
C ILE A 320 -4.86 0.00 -14.57
N THR A 321 -3.70 0.09 -15.25
CA THR A 321 -3.06 1.38 -15.55
C THR A 321 -3.93 2.21 -16.47
N LYS A 322 -4.39 1.65 -17.61
CA LYS A 322 -5.27 2.34 -18.57
C LYS A 322 -6.56 2.83 -17.92
N ASN A 323 -7.19 1.99 -17.11
CA ASN A 323 -8.41 2.35 -16.40
C ASN A 323 -8.18 3.45 -15.36
N GLY A 324 -7.04 3.44 -14.67
CA GLY A 324 -6.65 4.51 -13.75
C GLY A 324 -6.34 5.84 -14.46
N GLU A 325 -5.69 5.79 -15.62
CA GLU A 325 -5.48 6.97 -16.49
C GLU A 325 -6.83 7.56 -16.96
N TYR A 326 -7.80 6.69 -17.27
CA TYR A 326 -9.15 7.10 -17.61
C TYR A 326 -9.82 7.80 -16.42
N VAL A 327 -9.79 7.24 -15.22
CA VAL A 327 -10.29 7.89 -14.00
C VAL A 327 -9.67 9.28 -13.81
N ASN A 328 -8.34 9.39 -13.95
CA ASN A 328 -7.62 10.66 -13.83
C ASN A 328 -8.12 11.70 -14.83
N SER A 329 -8.32 11.27 -16.08
CA SER A 329 -8.82 12.17 -17.14
C SER A 329 -10.23 12.70 -16.83
N GLU A 330 -11.11 11.85 -16.30
CA GLU A 330 -12.46 12.23 -15.93
C GLU A 330 -12.47 13.17 -14.71
N TRP A 331 -11.64 12.92 -13.68
CA TRP A 331 -11.50 13.86 -12.56
C TRP A 331 -10.99 15.24 -13.00
N ILE A 332 -10.05 15.28 -13.95
CA ILE A 332 -9.57 16.56 -14.53
C ILE A 332 -10.72 17.28 -15.27
N LYS A 333 -11.58 16.55 -15.98
CA LYS A 333 -12.75 17.13 -16.65
C LYS A 333 -13.73 17.71 -15.62
N LEU A 334 -14.06 16.96 -14.56
CA LEU A 334 -14.93 17.45 -13.48
C LEU A 334 -14.34 18.67 -12.76
N SER A 335 -13.04 18.67 -12.49
CA SER A 335 -12.33 19.81 -11.90
C SER A 335 -12.49 21.07 -12.75
N LYS A 336 -12.36 20.95 -14.07
CA LYS A 336 -12.52 22.07 -15.01
C LYS A 336 -13.99 22.50 -15.17
N GLU A 337 -14.91 21.53 -15.27
CA GLU A 337 -16.33 21.77 -15.44
C GLU A 337 -16.92 22.61 -14.29
N PHE A 338 -16.49 22.31 -13.06
CA PHE A 338 -16.99 22.98 -11.86
C PHE A 338 -16.04 24.03 -11.28
N ASP A 339 -14.94 24.33 -11.95
CA ASP A 339 -13.90 25.25 -11.44
C ASP A 339 -13.47 24.92 -10.00
N LEU A 340 -13.15 23.64 -9.79
CA LEU A 340 -12.68 23.10 -8.51
C LEU A 340 -11.25 22.58 -8.65
N PRO A 341 -10.22 23.35 -8.29
CA PRO A 341 -8.83 22.94 -8.43
C PRO A 341 -8.52 21.69 -7.60
N ILE A 342 -8.03 20.63 -8.25
CA ILE A 342 -7.57 19.41 -7.61
C ILE A 342 -6.09 19.15 -7.89
N THR A 343 -5.48 18.32 -7.05
CA THR A 343 -4.18 17.71 -7.32
C THR A 343 -4.38 16.20 -7.41
N ILE A 344 -3.89 15.58 -8.47
CA ILE A 344 -3.86 14.12 -8.62
C ILE A 344 -2.48 13.61 -8.26
N SER A 345 -2.40 12.50 -7.54
CA SER A 345 -1.17 11.86 -7.09
C SER A 345 -1.29 10.33 -7.09
N GLY A 346 -0.15 9.65 -7.01
CA GLY A 346 -0.06 8.20 -7.03
C GLY A 346 0.11 7.61 -8.44
N LEU A 347 0.39 6.31 -8.50
CA LEU A 347 0.33 5.56 -9.76
C LEU A 347 -1.09 5.57 -10.31
N ALA A 348 -1.27 5.57 -11.63
CA ALA A 348 -2.58 5.56 -12.25
C ALA A 348 -3.50 4.44 -11.69
N ALA A 349 -2.96 3.25 -11.50
CA ALA A 349 -3.70 2.14 -10.88
C ALA A 349 -4.01 2.31 -9.38
N LEU A 350 -3.44 3.31 -8.71
CA LEU A 350 -3.59 3.62 -7.28
C LEU A 350 -3.76 5.13 -7.10
N THR A 351 -4.64 5.72 -7.88
CA THR A 351 -4.76 7.17 -7.99
C THR A 351 -5.57 7.77 -6.86
N THR A 352 -5.19 8.98 -6.49
CA THR A 352 -5.86 9.78 -5.46
C THR A 352 -5.92 11.24 -5.92
N PHE A 353 -7.01 11.93 -5.66
CA PHE A 353 -7.08 13.37 -5.81
C PHE A 353 -7.31 14.07 -4.47
N SER A 354 -6.96 15.33 -4.39
CA SER A 354 -7.28 16.23 -3.28
C SER A 354 -7.69 17.60 -3.80
N PHE A 355 -8.70 18.21 -3.17
CA PHE A 355 -9.05 19.61 -3.46
C PHE A 355 -7.99 20.56 -2.90
N LYS A 356 -7.68 21.61 -3.63
CA LYS A 356 -6.86 22.73 -3.15
C LYS A 356 -7.73 23.70 -2.33
N SER A 357 -8.20 23.23 -1.17
CA SER A 357 -9.09 23.94 -0.28
C SER A 357 -8.79 23.60 1.17
N GLU A 358 -8.97 24.55 2.08
CA GLU A 358 -8.88 24.29 3.54
C GLU A 358 -10.00 23.34 4.01
N LYS A 359 -11.12 23.27 3.27
CA LYS A 359 -12.26 22.38 3.54
C LYS A 359 -12.08 20.98 2.94
N ALA A 360 -10.90 20.63 2.36
CA ALA A 360 -10.69 19.38 1.61
C ALA A 360 -11.08 18.11 2.37
N LEU A 361 -10.89 18.08 3.69
CA LEU A 361 -11.27 16.92 4.52
C LEU A 361 -12.77 16.79 4.69
N ALA A 362 -13.49 17.90 4.83
CA ALA A 362 -14.95 17.93 4.86
C ALA A 362 -15.53 17.50 3.50
N TYR A 363 -14.94 17.95 2.41
CA TYR A 363 -15.32 17.52 1.05
C TYR A 363 -15.07 16.04 0.79
N LYS A 364 -13.94 15.49 1.26
CA LYS A 364 -13.70 14.06 1.23
C LYS A 364 -14.80 13.30 2.00
N THR A 365 -15.17 13.78 3.19
CA THR A 365 -16.22 13.16 4.02
C THR A 365 -17.57 13.21 3.31
N PHE A 366 -17.91 14.35 2.71
CA PHE A 366 -19.14 14.53 1.94
C PHE A 366 -19.19 13.62 0.70
N ILE A 367 -18.09 13.51 -0.05
CA ILE A 367 -18.01 12.55 -1.16
C ILE A 367 -18.28 11.12 -0.65
N THR A 368 -17.63 10.71 0.44
CA THR A 368 -17.82 9.38 1.01
C THR A 368 -19.27 9.13 1.42
N GLN A 369 -19.92 10.13 2.06
CA GLN A 369 -21.31 10.07 2.47
C GLN A 369 -22.26 9.88 1.28
N GLU A 370 -22.13 10.75 0.26
CA GLU A 370 -23.03 10.73 -0.87
C GLU A 370 -22.81 9.53 -1.80
N MET A 371 -21.55 9.11 -1.98
CA MET A 371 -21.23 7.92 -2.76
C MET A 371 -21.71 6.64 -2.07
N LEU A 372 -21.64 6.57 -0.73
CA LEU A 372 -22.19 5.43 0.03
C LEU A 372 -23.68 5.26 -0.21
N LYS A 373 -24.46 6.36 -0.23
CA LYS A 373 -25.91 6.36 -0.56
C LYS A 373 -26.19 5.86 -1.98
N LYS A 374 -25.20 5.98 -2.89
CA LYS A 374 -25.28 5.52 -4.29
C LYS A 374 -24.75 4.08 -4.47
N GLY A 375 -24.40 3.40 -3.38
CA GLY A 375 -23.89 2.04 -3.43
C GLY A 375 -22.39 1.94 -3.76
N TYR A 376 -21.60 2.93 -3.38
CA TYR A 376 -20.14 2.90 -3.56
C TYR A 376 -19.40 3.02 -2.23
N LEU A 377 -18.42 2.14 -2.01
CA LEU A 377 -17.37 2.35 -1.01
C LEU A 377 -16.28 3.19 -1.65
N ALA A 378 -16.44 4.50 -1.60
CA ALA A 378 -15.59 5.46 -2.29
C ALA A 378 -15.24 6.66 -1.41
N ALA A 379 -14.09 7.27 -1.71
CA ALA A 379 -13.65 8.53 -1.15
C ALA A 379 -12.94 9.32 -2.28
N THR A 380 -11.77 9.89 -2.00
CA THR A 380 -10.96 10.61 -3.00
C THR A 380 -9.87 9.73 -3.66
N SER A 381 -9.91 8.41 -3.44
CA SER A 381 -8.98 7.46 -4.05
C SER A 381 -9.73 6.40 -4.86
N VAL A 382 -9.13 5.99 -5.99
CA VAL A 382 -9.57 4.82 -6.76
C VAL A 382 -8.36 3.91 -6.97
N TYR A 383 -8.39 2.74 -6.34
CA TYR A 383 -7.40 1.68 -6.50
C TYR A 383 -7.98 0.64 -7.47
N VAL A 384 -7.53 0.72 -8.71
CA VAL A 384 -8.14 -0.02 -9.82
C VAL A 384 -7.82 -1.50 -9.74
N CYS A 385 -8.82 -2.35 -9.98
CA CYS A 385 -8.68 -3.77 -10.25
C CYS A 385 -9.22 -4.13 -11.64
N THR A 386 -8.96 -5.35 -12.10
CA THR A 386 -9.42 -5.80 -13.44
C THR A 386 -10.95 -5.84 -13.57
N ALA A 387 -11.68 -6.01 -12.46
CA ALA A 387 -13.15 -5.98 -12.45
C ALA A 387 -13.75 -4.55 -12.55
N HIS A 388 -12.98 -3.49 -12.41
CA HIS A 388 -13.43 -2.12 -12.71
C HIS A 388 -13.51 -1.92 -14.23
N THR A 389 -14.59 -2.41 -14.84
CA THR A 389 -14.85 -2.20 -16.26
C THR A 389 -15.11 -0.72 -16.57
N LYS A 390 -15.10 -0.36 -17.85
CA LYS A 390 -15.40 1.00 -18.27
C LYS A 390 -16.79 1.45 -17.77
N ASP A 391 -17.80 0.60 -17.87
CA ASP A 391 -19.18 0.93 -17.46
C ASP A 391 -19.25 1.20 -15.93
N ILE A 392 -18.52 0.44 -15.12
CA ILE A 392 -18.43 0.66 -13.67
C ILE A 392 -17.75 2.00 -13.35
N ILE A 393 -16.68 2.33 -14.09
CA ILE A 393 -16.00 3.63 -13.94
C ILE A 393 -16.90 4.77 -14.40
N ASP A 394 -17.59 4.63 -15.54
CA ASP A 394 -18.54 5.64 -16.05
C ASP A 394 -19.64 5.88 -15.00
N GLY A 395 -20.23 4.81 -14.45
CA GLY A 395 -21.23 4.91 -13.39
C GLY A 395 -20.71 5.61 -12.12
N TYR A 396 -19.44 5.35 -11.73
CA TYR A 396 -18.79 6.08 -10.65
C TYR A 396 -18.67 7.58 -10.97
N ILE A 397 -18.24 7.94 -12.18
CA ILE A 397 -18.10 9.34 -12.61
C ILE A 397 -19.45 10.07 -12.69
N GLU A 398 -20.49 9.40 -13.19
CA GLU A 398 -21.84 9.94 -13.21
C GLU A 398 -22.38 10.24 -11.81
N ASN A 399 -22.11 9.37 -10.84
CA ASN A 399 -22.56 9.54 -9.46
C ASN A 399 -21.76 10.58 -8.67
N ILE A 400 -20.48 10.76 -8.93
CA ILE A 400 -19.64 11.77 -8.25
C ILE A 400 -19.84 13.18 -8.85
N ARG A 401 -20.24 13.31 -10.11
CA ARG A 401 -20.43 14.61 -10.80
C ARG A 401 -21.35 15.58 -10.05
N PRO A 402 -22.58 15.21 -9.60
CA PRO A 402 -23.43 16.13 -8.84
C PRO A 402 -22.83 16.53 -7.49
N ILE A 403 -21.98 15.68 -6.92
CA ILE A 403 -21.27 15.98 -5.67
C ILE A 403 -20.24 17.09 -5.89
N PHE A 404 -19.49 17.06 -7.00
CA PHE A 404 -18.59 18.17 -7.40
C PHE A 404 -19.36 19.49 -7.55
N LYS A 405 -20.55 19.48 -8.17
CA LYS A 405 -21.41 20.66 -8.26
C LYS A 405 -21.73 21.22 -6.87
N THR A 406 -22.17 20.38 -5.94
CA THR A 406 -22.48 20.79 -4.56
C THR A 406 -21.26 21.32 -3.82
N ILE A 407 -20.09 20.70 -4.02
CA ILE A 407 -18.82 21.20 -3.44
C ILE A 407 -18.49 22.59 -3.98
N LYS A 408 -18.75 22.87 -5.28
CA LYS A 408 -18.59 24.23 -5.83
C LYS A 408 -19.51 25.23 -5.13
N GLU A 409 -20.77 24.88 -4.89
CA GLU A 409 -21.67 25.73 -4.11
C GLU A 409 -21.10 26.04 -2.70
N CYS A 410 -20.38 25.06 -2.09
CA CYS A 410 -19.73 25.26 -0.79
C CYS A 410 -18.48 26.15 -0.87
N GLU A 411 -17.73 26.11 -1.95
CA GLU A 411 -16.64 27.07 -2.20
C GLU A 411 -17.21 28.49 -2.43
N ASP A 412 -18.40 28.60 -3.03
CA ASP A 412 -19.11 29.87 -3.31
C ASP A 412 -19.89 30.39 -2.09
N GLY A 413 -19.81 29.74 -0.90
CA GLY A 413 -20.32 30.29 0.34
C GLY A 413 -21.37 29.45 1.08
N ARG A 414 -21.82 28.33 0.52
CA ARG A 414 -22.68 27.37 1.24
C ARG A 414 -21.88 26.66 2.32
N ASP A 415 -22.43 26.47 3.52
CA ASP A 415 -21.72 25.74 4.57
C ASP A 415 -21.77 24.22 4.30
N ILE A 416 -20.61 23.60 4.16
CA ILE A 416 -20.49 22.14 4.00
C ILE A 416 -20.96 21.39 5.23
N MET A 417 -20.87 22.00 6.43
CA MET A 417 -21.27 21.36 7.67
C MET A 417 -22.78 21.09 7.72
N ASP A 418 -23.58 21.91 7.06
CA ASP A 418 -25.05 21.71 6.97
C ASP A 418 -25.43 20.48 6.10
N LEU A 419 -24.47 19.94 5.33
CA LEU A 419 -24.66 18.81 4.43
C LEU A 419 -24.15 17.48 4.99
N LEU A 420 -23.33 17.54 6.04
CA LEU A 420 -22.79 16.34 6.68
C LEU A 420 -23.79 15.77 7.70
N GLU A 421 -24.02 14.46 7.61
CA GLU A 421 -24.89 13.72 8.52
C GLU A 421 -24.17 13.23 9.79
N GLY A 422 -22.87 13.49 9.90
CA GLY A 422 -22.03 13.08 11.00
C GLY A 422 -20.71 13.86 11.05
N PRO A 423 -19.79 13.49 11.95
CA PRO A 423 -18.52 14.18 12.10
C PRO A 423 -17.62 13.99 10.88
N ILE A 424 -16.72 14.97 10.67
CA ILE A 424 -15.71 14.92 9.63
C ILE A 424 -14.76 13.73 9.89
N ALA A 425 -14.38 13.04 8.82
CA ALA A 425 -13.41 11.95 8.84
C ALA A 425 -12.06 12.36 9.46
N HIS A 426 -11.34 11.39 10.00
CA HIS A 426 -9.99 11.63 10.50
C HIS A 426 -8.98 11.70 9.33
N ASN A 427 -7.92 12.49 9.49
CA ASN A 427 -6.83 12.63 8.50
C ASN A 427 -5.47 12.15 9.00
N GLY A 428 -5.40 11.60 10.21
CA GLY A 428 -4.16 11.16 10.83
C GLY A 428 -4.41 10.12 11.91
N PHE A 429 -3.36 9.75 12.64
CA PHE A 429 -3.48 8.87 13.79
C PHE A 429 -4.15 9.63 14.95
N LYS A 430 -5.39 9.26 15.27
CA LYS A 430 -6.11 9.74 16.46
C LYS A 430 -6.50 8.56 17.32
N ARG A 431 -6.46 8.75 18.66
CA ARG A 431 -7.02 7.77 19.60
C ARG A 431 -8.53 7.68 19.39
N LEU A 432 -9.09 6.48 19.54
CA LEU A 432 -10.53 6.26 19.38
C LEU A 432 -11.33 6.62 20.64
N ASN A 433 -10.64 6.70 21.79
CA ASN A 433 -11.24 6.99 23.12
C ASN A 433 -10.44 8.11 23.78
#